data_a731ba4d8d6d9385c9197ac03bc3202e
#
_entry.id   a731ba4d8d6d9385c9197ac03bc3202e
#
_cell.length_a   1.000
_cell.length_b   1.000
_cell.length_c   1.000
_cell.angle_alpha   90.00
_cell.angle_beta   90.00
_cell.angle_gamma   90.00
#
_symmetry.space_group_name_H-M   'P 1'
#
loop_
_entity.id
_entity.type
_entity.pdbx_description
1 polymer ?
#
loop_
_entity_poly.entity_id
_entity_poly.type
_entity_poly.pdbx_seq_one_letter_code
_entity_poly.pdbx_strand_id
1 'polypeptide(L)'
;MRGRLTKDFTFEAAQTLPKAPEGHKCRRVHGHSFKVEVSVEGDVDPTIGWIYDHANISAAMKPLLKILDHTYLNDIEGLENPTIENMAEWFWKKLDPHCPGLCEIVVHETPTARCVYRGQ
;
A
#
# COMPACT_ATOMS: atom_id res chain seq x y z
N MET A 1 -20.11 -6.05 18.04
CA MET A 1 -19.46 -6.92 17.05
C MET A 1 -18.21 -6.23 16.55
N ARG A 2 -17.17 -6.99 16.35
CA ARG A 2 -15.89 -6.50 15.86
C ARG A 2 -15.64 -7.02 14.44
N GLY A 3 -15.09 -6.19 13.56
CA GLY A 3 -14.84 -6.60 12.19
C GLY A 3 -13.65 -5.88 11.56
N ARG A 4 -13.39 -6.22 10.30
CA ARG A 4 -12.32 -5.63 9.50
C ARG A 4 -12.94 -5.03 8.24
N LEU A 5 -12.56 -3.80 7.94
CA LEU A 5 -12.96 -3.09 6.73
C LEU A 5 -11.73 -2.92 5.85
N THR A 6 -11.82 -3.34 4.59
CA THR A 6 -10.73 -3.24 3.63
C THR A 6 -11.14 -2.37 2.45
N LYS A 7 -10.28 -1.48 2.03
CA LYS A 7 -10.48 -0.69 0.81
C LYS A 7 -9.29 -0.88 -0.13
N ASP A 8 -9.60 -1.06 -1.42
CA ASP A 8 -8.61 -1.33 -2.46
C ASP A 8 -8.32 -0.08 -3.28
N PHE A 9 -7.06 0.04 -3.70
CA PHE A 9 -6.59 1.14 -4.54
C PHE A 9 -5.65 0.56 -5.59
N THR A 10 -5.56 1.23 -6.73
CA THR A 10 -4.63 0.83 -7.79
C THR A 10 -3.83 2.03 -8.27
N PHE A 11 -2.62 1.78 -8.74
CA PHE A 11 -1.80 2.78 -9.40
C PHE A 11 -0.83 2.11 -10.36
N GLU A 12 -0.40 2.86 -11.39
CA GLU A 12 0.57 2.41 -12.38
C GLU A 12 1.90 3.08 -12.11
N ALA A 13 2.99 2.33 -12.07
CA ALA A 13 4.30 2.92 -11.82
C ALA A 13 5.42 2.07 -12.42
N ALA A 14 6.54 2.73 -12.70
CA ALA A 14 7.78 2.09 -13.13
C ALA A 14 8.74 1.94 -11.96
N GLN A 15 9.61 0.94 -12.07
CA GLN A 15 10.62 0.68 -11.03
C GLN A 15 11.80 -0.11 -11.57
N THR A 16 12.90 -0.06 -10.81
CA THR A 16 13.98 -1.05 -10.87
C THR A 16 14.17 -1.60 -9.47
N LEU A 17 14.65 -2.84 -9.36
CA LEU A 17 15.08 -3.41 -8.08
C LEU A 17 16.61 -3.43 -8.06
N PRO A 18 17.26 -2.34 -7.61
CA PRO A 18 18.72 -2.17 -7.76
C PRO A 18 19.54 -3.14 -6.91
N LYS A 19 18.93 -3.74 -5.89
CA LYS A 19 19.58 -4.70 -5.00
C LYS A 19 19.28 -6.16 -5.34
N ALA A 20 18.51 -6.40 -6.40
CA ALA A 20 18.30 -7.76 -6.90
C ALA A 20 19.65 -8.34 -7.37
N PRO A 21 19.82 -9.67 -7.38
CA PRO A 21 21.06 -10.30 -7.85
C PRO A 21 21.45 -9.82 -9.24
N GLU A 22 22.75 -9.69 -9.48
CA GLU A 22 23.29 -9.29 -10.78
C GLU A 22 22.73 -10.22 -11.87
N GLY A 23 22.32 -9.63 -13.01
CA GLY A 23 21.71 -10.36 -14.11
C GLY A 23 20.21 -10.60 -13.94
N HIS A 24 19.63 -10.29 -12.78
CA HIS A 24 18.18 -10.45 -12.54
C HIS A 24 17.41 -9.45 -13.40
N LYS A 25 16.31 -9.93 -14.03
CA LYS A 25 15.48 -9.09 -14.92
C LYS A 25 14.91 -7.85 -14.24
N CYS A 26 14.63 -7.91 -12.92
CA CYS A 26 14.06 -6.81 -12.16
C CYS A 26 15.01 -5.64 -11.94
N ARG A 27 16.29 -5.80 -12.27
CA ARG A 27 17.25 -4.67 -12.28
C ARG A 27 17.03 -3.74 -13.47
N ARG A 28 16.30 -4.18 -14.49
CA ARG A 28 15.92 -3.34 -15.62
C ARG A 28 14.70 -2.52 -15.27
N VAL A 29 14.54 -1.36 -15.90
CA VAL A 29 13.32 -0.56 -15.74
C VAL A 29 12.14 -1.35 -16.28
N HIS A 30 11.12 -1.49 -15.47
CA HIS A 30 9.88 -2.17 -15.83
C HIS A 30 8.71 -1.54 -15.04
N GLY A 31 7.50 -1.87 -15.42
CA GLY A 31 6.31 -1.31 -14.78
C GLY A 31 5.32 -2.38 -14.39
N HIS A 32 4.46 -2.01 -13.44
CA HIS A 32 3.38 -2.86 -12.97
C HIS A 32 2.12 -2.04 -12.73
N SER A 33 0.98 -2.73 -12.81
CA SER A 33 -0.29 -2.25 -12.26
C SER A 33 -0.35 -2.72 -10.81
N PHE A 34 0.00 -1.84 -9.89
CA PHE A 34 0.01 -2.15 -8.46
C PHE A 34 -1.40 -2.06 -7.88
N LYS A 35 -1.70 -2.95 -6.94
CA LYS A 35 -2.92 -2.87 -6.12
C LYS A 35 -2.52 -2.83 -4.66
N VAL A 36 -3.17 -1.94 -3.90
CA VAL A 36 -2.95 -1.83 -2.45
C VAL A 36 -4.27 -2.03 -1.74
N GLU A 37 -4.28 -2.93 -0.76
CA GLU A 37 -5.42 -3.12 0.14
C GLU A 37 -5.06 -2.52 1.49
N VAL A 38 -5.91 -1.62 1.98
CA VAL A 38 -5.75 -0.98 3.28
C VAL A 38 -6.86 -1.46 4.19
N SER A 39 -6.49 -2.10 5.31
CA SER A 39 -7.46 -2.66 6.24
C SER A 39 -7.38 -2.00 7.61
N VAL A 40 -8.54 -1.66 8.14
CA VAL A 40 -8.70 -1.19 9.52
C VAL A 40 -9.61 -2.18 10.25
N GLU A 41 -9.41 -2.35 11.55
CA GLU A 41 -10.29 -3.18 12.36
C GLU A 41 -10.75 -2.43 13.60
N GLY A 42 -11.91 -2.81 14.11
CA GLY A 42 -12.50 -2.19 15.28
C GLY A 42 -13.90 -2.72 15.54
N ASP A 43 -14.51 -2.13 16.56
CA ASP A 43 -15.88 -2.45 16.90
C ASP A 43 -16.85 -1.69 15.99
N VAL A 44 -17.94 -2.35 15.61
CA VAL A 44 -19.01 -1.71 14.85
C VAL A 44 -19.76 -0.77 15.77
N ASP A 45 -19.87 0.50 15.38
CA ASP A 45 -20.71 1.47 16.11
C ASP A 45 -22.17 1.04 15.98
N PRO A 46 -22.86 0.76 17.09
CA PRO A 46 -24.22 0.23 17.02
C PRO A 46 -25.27 1.23 16.50
N THR A 47 -24.94 2.51 16.52
CA THR A 47 -25.86 3.57 16.05
C THR A 47 -25.70 3.79 14.54
N ILE A 48 -24.45 3.96 14.09
CA ILE A 48 -24.13 4.23 12.67
C ILE A 48 -24.10 2.94 11.86
N GLY A 49 -23.60 1.83 12.46
CA GLY A 49 -23.54 0.53 11.82
C GLY A 49 -22.24 0.25 11.06
N TRP A 50 -21.23 1.10 11.20
CA TRP A 50 -19.93 0.84 10.57
C TRP A 50 -18.79 0.74 11.59
N ILE A 51 -17.65 0.20 11.15
CA ILE A 51 -16.41 0.17 11.92
C ILE A 51 -15.72 1.53 11.80
N TYR A 52 -15.71 2.06 10.58
CA TYR A 52 -14.97 3.26 10.20
C TYR A 52 -15.51 3.74 8.86
N ASP A 53 -15.54 5.04 8.63
CA ASP A 53 -15.92 5.57 7.32
C ASP A 53 -14.78 5.35 6.32
N HIS A 54 -15.00 4.44 5.36
CA HIS A 54 -13.97 4.12 4.38
C HIS A 54 -13.61 5.31 3.47
N ALA A 55 -14.44 6.36 3.42
CA ALA A 55 -14.08 7.60 2.74
C ALA A 55 -12.86 8.27 3.38
N ASN A 56 -12.65 8.09 4.69
CA ASN A 56 -11.47 8.59 5.38
C ASN A 56 -10.21 7.83 4.98
N ILE A 57 -10.32 6.55 4.67
CA ILE A 57 -9.20 5.77 4.10
C ILE A 57 -8.85 6.33 2.72
N SER A 58 -9.84 6.59 1.89
CA SER A 58 -9.64 7.19 0.57
C SER A 58 -8.97 8.56 0.66
N ALA A 59 -9.39 9.39 1.61
CA ALA A 59 -8.80 10.71 1.82
C ALA A 59 -7.33 10.62 2.25
N ALA A 60 -6.98 9.65 3.10
CA ALA A 60 -5.60 9.44 3.53
C ALA A 60 -4.72 8.90 2.39
N MET A 61 -5.29 8.05 1.51
CA MET A 61 -4.57 7.47 0.38
C MET A 61 -4.39 8.44 -0.79
N LYS A 62 -5.31 9.37 -0.98
CA LYS A 62 -5.30 10.26 -2.15
C LYS A 62 -3.97 10.97 -2.38
N PRO A 63 -3.34 11.63 -1.38
CA PRO A 63 -2.04 12.27 -1.60
C PRO A 63 -0.93 11.26 -1.91
N LEU A 64 -1.00 10.04 -1.38
CA LEU A 64 -0.01 9.00 -1.64
C LEU A 64 -0.13 8.49 -3.07
N LEU A 65 -1.35 8.24 -3.53
CA LEU A 65 -1.58 7.82 -4.92
C LEU A 65 -1.10 8.88 -5.91
N LYS A 66 -1.26 10.16 -5.57
CA LYS A 66 -0.79 11.26 -6.40
C LYS A 66 0.75 11.28 -6.52
N ILE A 67 1.45 10.88 -5.46
CA ILE A 67 2.91 10.76 -5.46
C ILE A 67 3.36 9.56 -6.31
N LEU A 68 2.62 8.46 -6.27
CA LEU A 68 3.05 7.17 -6.82
C LEU A 68 2.61 6.95 -8.27
N ASP A 69 1.39 7.37 -8.62
CA ASP A 69 0.79 7.01 -9.90
C ASP A 69 1.51 7.67 -11.08
N HIS A 70 1.86 6.85 -12.08
CA HIS A 70 2.58 7.27 -13.28
C HIS A 70 3.96 7.88 -12.98
N THR A 71 4.65 7.38 -11.94
CA THR A 71 5.99 7.85 -11.59
C THR A 71 7.02 6.72 -11.65
N TYR A 72 8.30 7.08 -11.52
CA TYR A 72 9.38 6.14 -11.31
C TYR A 72 9.60 6.04 -9.80
N LEU A 73 9.25 4.90 -9.22
CA LEU A 73 9.20 4.71 -7.76
C LEU A 73 10.56 4.96 -7.09
N ASN A 74 11.66 4.61 -7.76
CA ASN A 74 13.01 4.75 -7.20
C ASN A 74 13.39 6.21 -6.88
N ASP A 75 12.70 7.19 -7.49
CA ASP A 75 12.93 8.61 -7.23
C ASP A 75 12.18 9.11 -5.98
N ILE A 76 11.34 8.29 -5.39
CA ILE A 76 10.54 8.67 -4.22
C ILE A 76 11.32 8.36 -2.95
N GLU A 77 11.43 9.37 -2.05
CA GLU A 77 12.09 9.20 -0.77
C GLU A 77 11.48 8.04 0.03
N GLY A 78 12.31 7.11 0.45
CA GLY A 78 11.91 5.90 1.16
C GLY A 78 11.62 4.71 0.25
N LEU A 79 11.55 4.93 -1.07
CA LEU A 79 11.30 3.88 -2.07
C LEU A 79 12.47 3.69 -3.04
N GLU A 80 13.69 4.02 -2.62
CA GLU A 80 14.89 3.84 -3.43
C GLU A 80 15.11 2.38 -3.82
N ASN A 81 14.64 1.45 -2.99
CA ASN A 81 14.59 0.01 -3.29
C ASN A 81 13.12 -0.44 -3.20
N PRO A 82 12.32 -0.26 -4.27
CA PRO A 82 10.87 -0.34 -4.21
C PRO A 82 10.32 -1.76 -4.38
N THR A 83 10.78 -2.68 -3.55
CA THR A 83 10.15 -4.00 -3.44
C THR A 83 8.75 -3.84 -2.85
N ILE A 84 7.84 -4.79 -3.10
CA ILE A 84 6.50 -4.72 -2.50
C ILE A 84 6.55 -4.80 -0.97
N GLU A 85 7.59 -5.42 -0.42
CA GLU A 85 7.83 -5.45 1.03
C GLU A 85 8.14 -4.04 1.56
N ASN A 86 9.07 -3.34 0.92
CA ASN A 86 9.42 -1.97 1.29
C ASN A 86 8.26 -1.00 1.03
N MET A 87 7.51 -1.20 -0.03
CA MET A 87 6.32 -0.41 -0.33
C MET A 87 5.25 -0.59 0.74
N ALA A 88 5.03 -1.81 1.21
CA ALA A 88 4.05 -2.08 2.26
C ALA A 88 4.41 -1.34 3.57
N GLU A 89 5.67 -1.35 3.96
CA GLU A 89 6.15 -0.61 5.11
C GLU A 89 6.02 0.90 4.90
N TRP A 90 6.32 1.40 3.72
CA TRP A 90 6.19 2.82 3.36
C TRP A 90 4.73 3.27 3.50
N PHE A 91 3.77 2.51 2.96
CA PHE A 91 2.35 2.80 3.13
C PHE A 91 1.94 2.80 4.59
N TRP A 92 2.39 1.80 5.34
CA TRP A 92 2.07 1.71 6.77
C TRP A 92 2.49 2.98 7.52
N LYS A 93 3.73 3.40 7.34
CA LYS A 93 4.28 4.59 8.01
C LYS A 93 3.52 5.87 7.64
N LYS A 94 3.09 5.98 6.37
CA LYS A 94 2.33 7.13 5.90
C LYS A 94 0.89 7.13 6.40
N LEU A 95 0.28 5.96 6.51
CA LEU A 95 -1.15 5.84 6.83
C LEU A 95 -1.43 5.72 8.33
N ASP A 96 -0.54 5.11 9.11
CA ASP A 96 -0.76 4.84 10.52
C ASP A 96 -1.20 6.08 11.32
N PRO A 97 -0.59 7.28 11.14
CA PRO A 97 -1.05 8.46 11.84
C PRO A 97 -2.46 8.95 11.49
N HIS A 98 -3.00 8.51 10.36
CA HIS A 98 -4.27 9.01 9.80
C HIS A 98 -5.39 7.97 9.75
N CYS A 99 -5.09 6.71 10.05
CA CYS A 99 -6.04 5.62 9.95
C CYS A 99 -6.14 4.87 11.27
N PRO A 100 -6.99 5.32 12.21
CA PRO A 100 -7.20 4.59 13.48
C PRO A 100 -7.64 3.15 13.19
N GLY A 101 -7.01 2.22 13.89
CA GLY A 101 -7.31 0.80 13.72
C GLY A 101 -6.62 0.15 12.51
N LEU A 102 -5.70 0.84 11.85
CA LEU A 102 -4.92 0.24 10.76
C LEU A 102 -4.32 -1.08 11.22
N CYS A 103 -4.62 -2.16 10.51
CA CYS A 103 -4.21 -3.51 10.92
C CYS A 103 -3.44 -4.27 9.85
N GLU A 104 -3.60 -3.90 8.58
CA GLU A 104 -2.93 -4.63 7.50
C GLU A 104 -2.84 -3.78 6.24
N ILE A 105 -1.69 -3.88 5.57
CA ILE A 105 -1.46 -3.37 4.22
C ILE A 105 -1.07 -4.58 3.36
N VAL A 106 -1.70 -4.70 2.19
CA VAL A 106 -1.32 -5.69 1.18
C VAL A 106 -0.91 -4.95 -0.08
N VAL A 107 0.28 -5.21 -0.58
CA VAL A 107 0.75 -4.64 -1.86
C VAL A 107 0.89 -5.76 -2.87
N HIS A 108 0.12 -5.67 -3.94
CA HIS A 108 0.17 -6.60 -5.07
C HIS A 108 1.02 -5.99 -6.17
N GLU A 109 2.03 -6.73 -6.62
CA GLU A 109 2.85 -6.37 -7.77
C GLU A 109 2.21 -6.88 -9.06
N THR A 110 1.69 -8.10 -8.99
CA THR A 110 0.97 -8.79 -10.07
C THR A 110 -0.29 -9.43 -9.49
N PRO A 111 -1.20 -9.95 -10.33
CA PRO A 111 -2.38 -10.66 -9.81
C PRO A 111 -2.05 -11.87 -8.91
N THR A 112 -0.82 -12.39 -9.00
CA THR A 112 -0.43 -13.60 -8.28
C THR A 112 0.64 -13.40 -7.20
N ALA A 113 1.21 -12.19 -7.07
CA ALA A 113 2.29 -11.92 -6.11
C ALA A 113 1.97 -10.70 -5.26
N ARG A 114 1.99 -10.87 -3.95
CA ARG A 114 1.66 -9.81 -3.00
C ARG A 114 2.44 -9.97 -1.70
N CYS A 115 2.62 -8.87 -1.01
CA CYS A 115 3.18 -8.84 0.33
C CYS A 115 2.12 -8.34 1.31
N VAL A 116 1.98 -9.04 2.44
CA VAL A 116 1.09 -8.66 3.54
C VAL A 116 1.94 -8.15 4.70
N TYR A 117 1.64 -6.95 5.18
CA TYR A 117 2.37 -6.33 6.29
C TYR A 117 1.40 -5.85 7.36
N ARG A 118 1.72 -6.12 8.62
CA ARG A 118 0.87 -5.80 9.78
C ARG A 118 1.55 -4.88 10.80
N GLY A 119 2.54 -4.11 10.37
CA GLY A 119 3.22 -3.14 11.25
C GLY A 119 4.27 -3.74 12.17
N GLN A 120 4.80 -4.87 11.85
CA GLN A 120 5.75 -5.62 12.71
C GLN A 120 7.21 -5.42 12.31
#